data_9dcf42a58abf03a19efd2e81c1db3782
#
_entry.id   9dcf42a58abf03a19efd2e81c1db3782
#
_cell.length_a   1.000
_cell.length_b   1.000
_cell.length_c   1.000
_cell.angle_alpha   90.00
_cell.angle_beta   90.00
_cell.angle_gamma   90.00
#
_symmetry.space_group_name_H-M   'P 1'
#
loop_
_entity.id
_entity.type
_entity.pdbx_description
1 polymer ?
#
loop_
_entity_poly.entity_id
_entity_poly.type
_entity_poly.pdbx_seq_one_letter_code
_entity_poly.pdbx_strand_id
1 'polypeptide(L)'
;MKKILIIGMGEFGKHLARNLANLNNEVCIIDSHPEIINVLSDEFENAYVGDCMQPVTLKELGAGNFDICVVAIGSNFQASLEVTSRLKEMGAKYVISKASSEIQSKFLKMA
;
A
#
# COMPACT_ATOMS: atom_id res chain seq x y z
N MET A 1 -12.79 13.43 3.40
CA MET A 1 -12.54 11.99 3.27
C MET A 1 -11.64 11.71 2.08
N LYS A 2 -10.58 10.94 2.28
CA LYS A 2 -9.68 10.51 1.21
C LYS A 2 -9.87 9.02 0.93
N LYS A 3 -9.62 8.61 -0.30
CA LYS A 3 -9.60 7.21 -0.70
C LYS A 3 -8.15 6.74 -0.72
N ILE A 4 -7.80 5.83 0.18
CA ILE A 4 -6.41 5.45 0.47
C ILE A 4 -6.19 3.96 0.25
N LEU A 5 -5.16 3.60 -0.52
CA LEU A 5 -4.72 2.23 -0.71
C LEU A 5 -3.46 2.00 0.12
N ILE A 6 -3.47 0.95 0.96
CA ILE A 6 -2.30 0.58 1.75
C ILE A 6 -1.85 -0.82 1.33
N ILE A 7 -0.62 -0.90 0.87
CA ILE A 7 0.00 -2.11 0.34
C ILE A 7 0.97 -2.66 1.38
N GLY A 8 0.65 -3.83 1.93
CA GLY A 8 1.45 -4.48 2.97
C GLY A 8 0.84 -4.29 4.34
N MET A 9 0.50 -5.42 5.00
CA MET A 9 -0.19 -5.44 6.30
C MET A 9 0.70 -6.00 7.40
N GLY A 10 1.96 -5.59 7.44
CA GLY A 10 2.80 -5.77 8.62
C GLY A 10 2.35 -4.80 9.73
N GLU A 11 3.14 -4.68 10.78
CA GLU A 11 2.76 -3.85 11.92
C GLU A 11 2.53 -2.39 11.54
N PHE A 12 3.40 -1.82 10.71
CA PHE A 12 3.25 -0.44 10.26
C PHE A 12 1.98 -0.25 9.43
N GLY A 13 1.77 -1.12 8.44
CA GLY A 13 0.60 -1.03 7.55
C GLY A 13 -0.71 -1.15 8.31
N LYS A 14 -0.80 -2.10 9.24
CA LYS A 14 -1.99 -2.29 10.07
C LYS A 14 -2.29 -1.07 10.93
N HIS A 15 -1.29 -0.55 11.61
CA HIS A 15 -1.45 0.65 12.45
C HIS A 15 -1.91 1.84 11.63
N LEU A 16 -1.27 2.06 10.50
CA LEU A 16 -1.62 3.17 9.63
C LEU A 16 -3.05 3.04 9.10
N ALA A 17 -3.42 1.83 8.67
CA ALA A 17 -4.75 1.58 8.15
C ALA A 17 -5.83 1.87 9.19
N ARG A 18 -5.63 1.41 10.42
CA ARG A 18 -6.56 1.66 11.51
C ARG A 18 -6.69 3.13 11.85
N ASN A 19 -5.56 3.83 11.93
CA ASN A 19 -5.56 5.25 12.23
C ASN A 19 -6.26 6.06 11.15
N LEU A 20 -5.98 5.75 9.88
CA LEU A 20 -6.61 6.48 8.77
C LEU A 20 -8.10 6.20 8.67
N ALA A 21 -8.51 4.96 8.94
CA ALA A 21 -9.93 4.62 8.97
C ALA A 21 -10.66 5.35 10.10
N ASN A 22 -10.02 5.46 11.27
CA ASN A 22 -10.58 6.20 12.41
C ASN A 22 -10.70 7.69 12.14
N LEU A 23 -9.89 8.22 11.22
CA LEU A 23 -9.98 9.62 10.78
C LEU A 23 -10.98 9.82 9.64
N ASN A 24 -11.86 8.85 9.46
CA ASN A 24 -12.96 8.89 8.50
C ASN A 24 -12.52 8.89 7.03
N ASN A 25 -11.45 8.16 6.73
CA ASN A 25 -11.02 7.92 5.35
C ASN A 25 -11.53 6.57 4.86
N GLU A 26 -11.68 6.43 3.54
CA GLU A 26 -11.97 5.16 2.92
C GLU A 26 -10.65 4.42 2.70
N VAL A 27 -10.43 3.33 3.43
CA VAL A 27 -9.17 2.60 3.40
C VAL A 27 -9.35 1.25 2.72
N CYS A 28 -8.53 1.00 1.71
CA CYS A 28 -8.42 -0.29 1.04
C CYS A 28 -7.07 -0.90 1.41
N ILE A 29 -7.06 -2.14 1.86
CA ILE A 29 -5.84 -2.84 2.24
C ILE A 29 -5.57 -4.01 1.30
N ILE A 30 -4.30 -4.30 1.04
CA ILE A 30 -3.89 -5.45 0.26
C ILE A 30 -2.59 -6.04 0.81
N ASP A 31 -2.51 -7.36 0.83
CA ASP A 31 -1.31 -8.10 1.21
C ASP A 31 -1.30 -9.42 0.43
N SER A 32 -0.11 -9.96 0.21
CA SER A 32 0.03 -11.23 -0.50
C SER A 32 -0.27 -12.46 0.37
N HIS A 33 -0.43 -12.27 1.68
CA HIS A 33 -0.65 -13.36 2.64
C HIS A 33 -2.14 -13.50 2.99
N PRO A 34 -2.82 -14.54 2.50
CA PRO A 34 -4.25 -14.72 2.76
C PRO A 34 -4.61 -14.77 4.24
N GLU A 35 -3.76 -15.38 5.07
CA GLU A 35 -4.00 -15.51 6.50
C GLU A 35 -4.07 -14.16 7.21
N ILE A 36 -3.27 -13.19 6.75
CA ILE A 36 -3.29 -11.84 7.32
C ILE A 36 -4.58 -11.13 6.94
N ILE A 37 -4.94 -11.20 5.67
CA ILE A 37 -6.14 -10.52 5.15
C ILE A 37 -7.41 -11.15 5.74
N ASN A 38 -7.45 -12.46 5.93
CA ASN A 38 -8.62 -13.11 6.52
C ASN A 38 -8.92 -12.59 7.93
N VAL A 39 -7.88 -12.33 8.72
CA VAL A 39 -8.05 -11.75 10.05
C VAL A 39 -8.56 -10.30 9.96
N LEU A 40 -8.03 -9.52 9.00
CA LEU A 40 -8.34 -8.09 8.90
C LEU A 40 -9.63 -7.79 8.14
N SER A 41 -10.19 -8.76 7.42
CA SER A 41 -11.37 -8.53 6.59
C SER A 41 -12.61 -8.16 7.40
N ASP A 42 -12.63 -8.47 8.69
CA ASP A 42 -13.72 -8.05 9.57
C ASP A 42 -13.62 -6.57 9.97
N GLU A 43 -12.41 -6.01 9.93
CA GLU A 43 -12.18 -4.60 10.27
C GLU A 43 -12.29 -3.67 9.06
N PHE A 44 -11.90 -4.17 7.89
CA PHE A 44 -11.82 -3.35 6.69
C PHE A 44 -12.72 -3.90 5.61
N GLU A 45 -13.62 -3.08 5.14
CA GLU A 45 -14.58 -3.45 4.11
C GLU A 45 -13.90 -3.81 2.80
N ASN A 46 -12.82 -3.12 2.47
CA ASN A 46 -12.05 -3.35 1.24
C ASN A 46 -10.71 -3.97 1.57
N ALA A 47 -10.69 -5.30 1.67
CA ALA A 47 -9.50 -6.08 2.01
C ALA A 47 -9.25 -7.12 0.92
N TYR A 48 -8.07 -7.09 0.31
CA TYR A 48 -7.73 -7.93 -0.83
C TYR A 48 -6.46 -8.73 -0.61
N VAL A 49 -6.46 -9.95 -1.14
CA VAL A 49 -5.24 -10.78 -1.23
C VAL A 49 -4.68 -10.62 -2.63
N GLY A 50 -3.42 -10.24 -2.74
CA GLY A 50 -2.78 -10.12 -4.03
C GLY A 50 -1.32 -9.72 -3.92
N ASP A 51 -0.57 -10.00 -4.97
CA ASP A 51 0.85 -9.65 -5.07
C ASP A 51 1.00 -8.39 -5.92
N CYS A 52 1.31 -7.27 -5.28
CA CYS A 52 1.46 -5.99 -5.96
C CYS A 52 2.73 -5.89 -6.81
N MET A 53 3.62 -6.89 -6.74
CA MET A 53 4.71 -7.03 -7.69
C MET A 53 4.20 -7.40 -9.10
N GLN A 54 3.00 -7.94 -9.19
CA GLN A 54 2.37 -8.24 -10.48
C GLN A 54 1.62 -7.02 -10.98
N PRO A 55 1.94 -6.50 -12.17
CA PRO A 55 1.27 -5.29 -12.68
C PRO A 55 -0.24 -5.40 -12.75
N VAL A 56 -0.75 -6.60 -13.05
CA VAL A 56 -2.18 -6.84 -13.18
C VAL A 56 -2.91 -6.57 -11.86
N THR A 57 -2.28 -6.86 -10.73
CA THR A 57 -2.89 -6.65 -9.42
C THR A 57 -3.20 -5.16 -9.17
N LEU A 58 -2.25 -4.29 -9.43
CA LEU A 58 -2.44 -2.85 -9.27
C LEU A 58 -3.47 -2.30 -10.25
N LYS A 59 -3.48 -2.83 -11.46
CA LYS A 59 -4.43 -2.42 -12.48
C LYS A 59 -5.87 -2.80 -12.09
N GLU A 60 -6.06 -4.02 -11.60
CA GLU A 60 -7.38 -4.49 -11.15
C GLU A 60 -7.90 -3.71 -9.95
N LEU A 61 -7.02 -3.28 -9.06
CA LEU A 61 -7.39 -2.43 -7.93
C LEU A 61 -7.77 -1.01 -8.36
N GLY A 62 -7.41 -0.59 -9.56
CA GLY A 62 -7.61 0.77 -10.00
C GLY A 62 -6.74 1.75 -9.21
N ALA A 63 -5.44 1.44 -9.10
CA ALA A 63 -4.52 2.21 -8.26
C ALA A 63 -4.51 3.72 -8.57
N GLY A 64 -4.72 4.09 -9.83
CA GLY A 64 -4.77 5.50 -10.22
C GLY A 64 -5.97 6.27 -9.69
N ASN A 65 -6.98 5.58 -9.17
CA ASN A 65 -8.20 6.21 -8.65
C ASN A 65 -8.13 6.54 -7.16
N PHE A 66 -7.06 6.11 -6.48
CA PHE A 66 -6.88 6.44 -5.07
C PHE A 66 -6.23 7.81 -4.92
N ASP A 67 -6.62 8.51 -3.87
CA ASP A 67 -6.00 9.80 -3.56
C ASP A 67 -4.57 9.62 -3.05
N ILE A 68 -4.36 8.59 -2.24
CA ILE A 68 -3.05 8.28 -1.66
C ILE A 68 -2.83 6.77 -1.76
N CYS A 69 -1.63 6.38 -2.19
CA CYS A 69 -1.17 4.99 -2.13
C CYS A 69 0.02 4.92 -1.18
N VAL A 70 -0.05 4.02 -0.21
CA VAL A 70 1.03 3.83 0.77
C VAL A 70 1.67 2.46 0.54
N VAL A 71 2.97 2.46 0.30
CA VAL A 71 3.75 1.23 0.11
C VAL A 71 4.42 0.90 1.45
N ALA A 72 3.90 -0.11 2.14
CA ALA A 72 4.34 -0.51 3.47
C ALA A 72 4.85 -1.97 3.47
N ILE A 73 5.70 -2.30 2.50
CA ILE A 73 6.18 -3.68 2.25
C ILE A 73 7.41 -4.02 3.11
N GLY A 74 7.51 -3.55 4.29
CA GLY A 74 8.55 -3.99 5.22
C GLY A 74 9.98 -3.74 4.74
N SER A 75 10.84 -4.77 4.83
CA SER A 75 12.28 -4.63 4.63
C SER A 75 12.77 -4.86 3.20
N ASN A 76 11.91 -5.24 2.27
CA ASN A 76 12.32 -5.51 0.90
C ASN A 76 12.37 -4.21 0.08
N PHE A 77 13.57 -3.63 0.02
CA PHE A 77 13.80 -2.37 -0.69
C PHE A 77 13.46 -2.45 -2.18
N GLN A 78 13.89 -3.53 -2.83
CA GLN A 78 13.64 -3.70 -4.26
C GLN A 78 12.15 -3.78 -4.57
N ALA A 79 11.40 -4.54 -3.79
CA ALA A 79 9.96 -4.65 -3.95
C ALA A 79 9.28 -3.30 -3.75
N SER A 80 9.67 -2.56 -2.71
CA SER A 80 9.12 -1.23 -2.44
C SER A 80 9.36 -0.27 -3.59
N LEU A 81 10.58 -0.29 -4.15
CA LEU A 81 10.94 0.57 -5.26
C LEU A 81 10.16 0.24 -6.52
N GLU A 82 10.03 -1.05 -6.85
CA GLU A 82 9.28 -1.49 -8.03
C GLU A 82 7.80 -1.16 -7.93
N VAL A 83 7.18 -1.42 -6.79
CA VAL A 83 5.75 -1.10 -6.59
C VAL A 83 5.54 0.40 -6.67
N THR A 84 6.40 1.19 -6.05
CA THR A 84 6.32 2.65 -6.11
C THR A 84 6.38 3.16 -7.56
N SER A 85 7.33 2.63 -8.34
CA SER A 85 7.49 3.02 -9.74
C SER A 85 6.25 2.68 -10.56
N ARG A 86 5.68 1.50 -10.35
CA ARG A 86 4.48 1.06 -11.06
C ARG A 86 3.25 1.89 -10.72
N LEU A 87 3.10 2.25 -9.46
CA LEU A 87 2.02 3.13 -9.04
C LEU A 87 2.09 4.48 -9.74
N LYS A 88 3.28 5.04 -9.84
CA LYS A 88 3.48 6.30 -10.55
C LYS A 88 3.18 6.18 -12.05
N GLU A 89 3.60 5.09 -12.68
CA GLU A 89 3.31 4.82 -14.08
C GLU A 89 1.81 4.68 -14.34
N MET A 90 1.07 4.17 -13.38
CA MET A 90 -0.38 4.01 -13.48
C MET A 90 -1.16 5.29 -13.17
N GLY A 91 -0.47 6.37 -12.89
CA GLY A 91 -1.11 7.65 -12.63
C GLY A 91 -1.57 7.87 -11.20
N ALA A 92 -0.98 7.13 -10.24
CA ALA A 92 -1.28 7.35 -8.84
C ALA A 92 -0.97 8.81 -8.46
N LYS A 93 -1.92 9.45 -7.80
CA LYS A 93 -1.83 10.89 -7.51
C LYS A 93 -0.77 11.21 -6.47
N TYR A 94 -0.67 10.40 -5.44
CA TYR A 94 0.28 10.60 -4.36
C TYR A 94 0.72 9.24 -3.83
N VAL A 95 2.04 9.01 -3.78
CA VAL A 95 2.60 7.75 -3.31
C VAL A 95 3.54 8.00 -2.15
N ILE A 96 3.28 7.34 -1.03
CA ILE A 96 4.13 7.38 0.15
C ILE A 96 4.72 5.99 0.33
N SER A 97 6.05 5.90 0.47
CA SER A 97 6.72 4.63 0.70
C SER A 97 7.45 4.65 2.03
N LYS A 98 7.24 3.60 2.84
CA LYS A 98 7.97 3.44 4.08
C LYS A 98 9.39 3.02 3.78
N ALA A 99 10.36 3.69 4.37
CA ALA A 99 11.77 3.33 4.26
C ALA A 99 12.26 2.70 5.56
N SER A 100 13.06 1.63 5.45
CA SER A 100 13.61 0.93 6.61
C SER A 100 14.97 1.46 7.02
N SER A 101 15.60 2.30 6.19
CA SER A 101 16.91 2.90 6.46
C SER A 101 17.01 4.26 5.79
N GLU A 102 18.02 5.04 6.22
CA GLU A 102 18.28 6.35 5.64
C GLU A 102 18.60 6.28 4.15
N ILE A 103 19.40 5.29 3.76
CA ILE A 103 19.76 5.08 2.34
C ILE A 103 18.52 4.73 1.54
N GLN A 104 17.70 3.82 2.05
CA GLN A 104 16.45 3.44 1.40
C GLN A 104 15.52 4.63 1.24
N SER A 105 15.38 5.44 2.28
CA SER A 105 14.57 6.65 2.26
C SER A 105 15.00 7.60 1.15
N LYS A 106 16.32 7.77 1.00
CA LYS A 106 16.89 8.63 -0.03
C LYS A 106 16.52 8.15 -1.43
N PHE A 107 16.68 6.86 -1.70
CA PHE A 107 16.35 6.29 -3.00
C PHE A 107 14.85 6.34 -3.29
N LEU A 108 14.02 6.07 -2.32
CA LEU A 108 12.56 6.12 -2.50
C LEU A 108 12.08 7.53 -2.82
N LYS A 109 12.68 8.54 -2.23
CA LYS A 109 12.35 9.93 -2.54
C LYS A 109 12.74 10.32 -3.97
N MET A 110 13.76 9.68 -4.51
CA MET A 110 14.22 9.91 -5.88
C MET A 110 13.37 9.17 -6.92
N ALA A 111 12.70 8.12 -6.51
CA ALA A 111 11.83 7.35 -7.38
C ALA A 111 10.52 8.10 -7.64
#